data_d330aaa97b145ff16798cfed9255b6dc
#
_entry.id   d330aaa97b145ff16798cfed9255b6dc
#
_cell.length_a   1.000
_cell.length_b   1.000
_cell.length_c   1.000
_cell.angle_alpha   90.00
_cell.angle_beta   90.00
_cell.angle_gamma   90.00
#
_symmetry.space_group_name_H-M   'P 1'
#
loop_
_entity.id
_entity.type
_entity.pdbx_description
1 polymer ?
#
loop_
_entity_poly.entity_id
_entity_poly.type
_entity_poly.pdbx_seq_one_letter_code
_entity_poly.pdbx_strand_id
1 'polypeptide(L)'
;MGVFNTAVQYSKSRIQFGGQPIASHQLVQNKLAWMITEITKGQLLALQMGRLKDQGKLKPHHVSMGKMNNVHIALECARMARDILGANGISDEYPVIRHMLNLESVKTYEGTHDIHNLIIGEAVTGIPAYNPPMSAQAEKEASERRAAEAATKK
;
A
#
# COMPACT_ATOMS: atom_id res chain seq x y z
N MET A 1 4.62 -4.97 11.91
CA MET A 1 5.03 -5.11 13.36
C MET A 1 6.52 -4.86 13.57
N GLY A 2 7.45 -5.47 12.81
CA GLY A 2 8.91 -5.32 13.06
C GLY A 2 9.38 -3.87 13.18
N VAL A 3 9.13 -3.03 12.17
CA VAL A 3 9.55 -1.62 12.19
C VAL A 3 8.91 -0.82 13.33
N PHE A 4 7.66 -1.13 13.69
CA PHE A 4 6.99 -0.51 14.83
C PHE A 4 7.70 -0.84 16.15
N ASN A 5 7.98 -2.12 16.40
CA ASN A 5 8.69 -2.54 17.60
C ASN A 5 10.09 -1.90 17.68
N THR A 6 10.81 -1.83 16.56
CA THR A 6 12.11 -1.13 16.49
C THR A 6 11.97 0.35 16.86
N ALA A 7 10.98 1.05 16.30
CA ALA A 7 10.72 2.45 16.59
C ALA A 7 10.36 2.69 18.08
N VAL A 8 9.52 1.82 18.64
CA VAL A 8 9.16 1.88 20.07
C VAL A 8 10.40 1.71 20.97
N GLN A 9 11.20 0.66 20.75
CA GLN A 9 12.38 0.40 21.57
C GLN A 9 13.43 1.51 21.43
N TYR A 10 13.69 1.94 20.20
CA TYR A 10 14.62 3.05 19.96
C TYR A 10 14.15 4.34 20.65
N SER A 11 12.89 4.71 20.52
CA SER A 11 12.35 5.94 21.11
C SER A 11 12.40 5.95 22.64
N LYS A 12 12.32 4.78 23.28
CA LYS A 12 12.44 4.62 24.74
C LYS A 12 13.88 4.68 25.23
N SER A 13 14.87 4.29 24.39
CA SER A 13 16.28 4.26 24.77
C SER A 13 17.04 5.52 24.36
N ARG A 14 16.59 6.21 23.30
CA ARG A 14 17.27 7.40 22.78
C ARG A 14 16.97 8.62 23.65
N ILE A 15 18.00 9.17 24.28
CA ILE A 15 17.91 10.35 25.13
C ILE A 15 18.28 11.59 24.33
N GLN A 16 17.41 12.61 24.28
CA GLN A 16 17.64 13.91 23.66
C GLN A 16 16.78 15.00 24.36
N PHE A 17 17.07 16.28 24.06
CA PHE A 17 16.24 17.42 24.46
C PHE A 17 15.91 17.43 25.96
N GLY A 18 16.91 17.71 26.79
CA GLY A 18 16.72 17.84 28.24
C GLY A 18 16.83 16.53 29.01
N GLY A 19 17.50 15.51 28.46
CA GLY A 19 17.82 14.28 29.17
C GLY A 19 16.67 13.29 29.30
N GLN A 20 15.63 13.45 28.48
CA GLN A 20 14.47 12.53 28.46
C GLN A 20 14.51 11.61 27.22
N PRO A 21 13.92 10.41 27.31
CA PRO A 21 13.70 9.58 26.13
C PRO A 21 12.88 10.33 25.09
N ILE A 22 13.20 10.18 23.81
CA ILE A 22 12.43 10.84 22.74
C ILE A 22 10.97 10.38 22.70
N ALA A 23 10.67 9.23 23.25
CA ALA A 23 9.29 8.73 23.46
C ALA A 23 8.43 9.68 24.31
N SER A 24 9.01 10.59 25.10
CA SER A 24 8.26 11.59 25.89
C SER A 24 7.75 12.76 25.05
N HIS A 25 8.21 12.90 23.80
CA HIS A 25 7.80 13.99 22.94
C HIS A 25 6.51 13.69 22.17
N GLN A 26 5.60 14.66 22.13
CA GLN A 26 4.26 14.52 21.53
C GLN A 26 4.29 14.07 20.07
N LEU A 27 5.21 14.59 19.25
CA LEU A 27 5.32 14.23 17.83
C LEU A 27 5.76 12.77 17.63
N VAL A 28 6.58 12.22 18.53
CA VAL A 28 6.96 10.81 18.51
C VAL A 28 5.79 9.93 18.93
N GLN A 29 5.11 10.29 20.01
CA GLN A 29 3.92 9.56 20.48
C GLN A 29 2.79 9.57 19.46
N ASN A 30 2.57 10.70 18.77
CA ASN A 30 1.57 10.79 17.70
C ASN A 30 1.86 9.80 16.57
N LYS A 31 3.11 9.70 16.11
CA LYS A 31 3.52 8.72 15.08
C LYS A 31 3.28 7.29 15.56
N LEU A 32 3.71 6.97 16.78
CA LEU A 32 3.54 5.63 17.35
C LEU A 32 2.05 5.25 17.52
N ALA A 33 1.23 6.18 17.99
CA ALA A 33 -0.21 5.97 18.12
C ALA A 33 -0.89 5.74 16.77
N TRP A 34 -0.55 6.52 15.74
CA TRP A 34 -1.03 6.31 14.39
C TRP A 34 -0.59 4.93 13.85
N MET A 35 0.69 4.59 13.97
CA MET A 35 1.24 3.32 13.50
C MET A 35 0.49 2.13 14.09
N ILE A 36 0.31 2.07 15.41
CA ILE A 36 -0.37 0.92 16.04
C ILE A 36 -1.85 0.85 15.66
N THR A 37 -2.51 1.98 15.51
CA THR A 37 -3.90 2.06 15.07
C THR A 37 -4.06 1.49 13.66
N GLU A 38 -3.25 1.94 12.72
CA GLU A 38 -3.31 1.48 11.32
C GLU A 38 -2.91 0.00 11.17
N ILE A 39 -1.89 -0.44 11.89
CA ILE A 39 -1.50 -1.87 11.93
C ILE A 39 -2.68 -2.71 12.42
N THR A 40 -3.38 -2.30 13.48
CA THR A 40 -4.54 -3.02 14.02
C THR A 40 -5.67 -3.09 12.99
N LYS A 41 -5.99 -1.99 12.32
CA LYS A 41 -6.99 -1.96 11.24
C LYS A 41 -6.61 -2.89 10.09
N GLY A 42 -5.34 -2.86 9.67
CA GLY A 42 -4.84 -3.74 8.62
C GLY A 42 -4.91 -5.23 8.98
N GLN A 43 -4.64 -5.58 10.24
CA GLN A 43 -4.79 -6.95 10.74
C GLN A 43 -6.24 -7.40 10.78
N LEU A 44 -7.16 -6.53 11.21
CA LEU A 44 -8.59 -6.82 11.22
C LEU A 44 -9.13 -7.00 9.79
N LEU A 45 -8.68 -6.19 8.83
CA LEU A 45 -9.02 -6.35 7.43
C LEU A 45 -8.55 -7.72 6.91
N ALA A 46 -7.30 -8.10 7.18
CA ALA A 46 -6.76 -9.40 6.77
C ALA A 46 -7.52 -10.57 7.40
N LEU A 47 -7.87 -10.47 8.69
CA LEU A 47 -8.69 -11.47 9.38
C LEU A 47 -10.07 -11.62 8.73
N GLN A 48 -10.73 -10.50 8.41
CA GLN A 48 -12.03 -10.53 7.75
C GLN A 48 -11.95 -11.13 6.35
N MET A 49 -10.89 -10.85 5.60
CA MET A 49 -10.66 -11.49 4.30
C MET A 49 -10.48 -13.01 4.41
N GLY A 50 -9.74 -13.47 5.43
CA GLY A 50 -9.62 -14.90 5.75
C GLY A 50 -10.99 -15.54 6.00
N ARG A 51 -11.81 -14.93 6.85
CA ARG A 51 -13.18 -15.40 7.13
C ARG A 51 -14.07 -15.44 5.88
N LEU A 52 -13.97 -14.45 5.01
CA LEU A 52 -14.70 -14.42 3.74
C LEU A 52 -14.21 -15.55 2.80
N LYS A 53 -12.92 -15.84 2.79
CA LYS A 53 -12.35 -16.96 2.02
C LYS A 53 -12.89 -18.30 2.51
N ASP A 54 -12.90 -18.53 3.82
CA ASP A 54 -13.41 -19.79 4.43
C ASP A 54 -14.90 -19.99 4.12
N GLN A 55 -15.66 -18.90 3.98
CA GLN A 55 -17.08 -18.92 3.60
C GLN A 55 -17.33 -18.98 2.08
N GLY A 56 -16.29 -19.02 1.24
CA GLY A 56 -16.43 -18.95 -0.22
C GLY A 56 -16.95 -17.61 -0.76
N LYS A 57 -16.88 -16.55 0.04
CA LYS A 57 -17.42 -15.20 -0.29
C LYS A 57 -16.35 -14.18 -0.66
N LEU A 58 -15.06 -14.54 -0.60
CA LEU A 58 -13.99 -13.64 -0.99
C LEU A 58 -14.04 -13.37 -2.49
N LYS A 59 -14.03 -12.09 -2.85
CA LYS A 59 -14.03 -11.63 -4.26
C LYS A 59 -12.69 -10.98 -4.61
N PRO A 60 -12.30 -10.89 -5.90
CA PRO A 60 -11.03 -10.29 -6.33
C PRO A 60 -10.80 -8.86 -5.81
N HIS A 61 -11.82 -8.02 -5.80
CA HIS A 61 -11.70 -6.65 -5.30
C HIS A 61 -11.46 -6.57 -3.78
N HIS A 62 -11.89 -7.57 -3.00
CA HIS A 62 -11.52 -7.66 -1.57
C HIS A 62 -10.02 -7.89 -1.41
N VAL A 63 -9.41 -8.76 -2.26
CA VAL A 63 -7.96 -9.00 -2.25
C VAL A 63 -7.21 -7.74 -2.65
N SER A 64 -7.68 -7.05 -3.70
CA SER A 64 -7.12 -5.76 -4.13
C SER A 64 -7.17 -4.71 -3.02
N MET A 65 -8.29 -4.60 -2.31
CA MET A 65 -8.47 -3.70 -1.17
C MET A 65 -7.47 -4.03 -0.04
N GLY A 66 -7.34 -5.31 0.30
CA GLY A 66 -6.42 -5.77 1.34
C GLY A 66 -4.95 -5.50 0.99
N LYS A 67 -4.52 -5.82 -0.23
CA LYS A 67 -3.16 -5.53 -0.67
C LYS A 67 -2.90 -4.02 -0.69
N MET A 68 -3.73 -3.26 -1.36
CA MET A 68 -3.58 -1.81 -1.49
C MET A 68 -3.47 -1.14 -0.12
N ASN A 69 -4.41 -1.40 0.78
CA ASN A 69 -4.44 -0.79 2.11
C ASN A 69 -3.24 -1.22 2.96
N ASN A 70 -2.98 -2.53 3.07
CA ASN A 70 -1.97 -3.02 4.01
C ASN A 70 -0.54 -2.71 3.56
N VAL A 71 -0.27 -2.68 2.25
CA VAL A 71 1.04 -2.25 1.72
C VAL A 71 1.25 -0.76 1.96
N HIS A 72 0.22 0.06 1.73
CA HIS A 72 0.28 1.50 2.01
C HIS A 72 0.60 1.77 3.50
N ILE A 73 -0.18 1.17 4.40
CA ILE A 73 0.05 1.30 5.85
C ILE A 73 1.46 0.83 6.24
N ALA A 74 1.90 -0.31 5.72
CA ALA A 74 3.21 -0.86 6.04
C ALA A 74 4.34 0.09 5.61
N LEU A 75 4.23 0.70 4.42
CA LEU A 75 5.19 1.65 3.90
C LEU A 75 5.22 2.94 4.73
N GLU A 76 4.05 3.49 5.07
CA GLU A 76 3.97 4.67 5.94
C GLU A 76 4.51 4.40 7.34
N CYS A 77 4.24 3.22 7.92
CA CYS A 77 4.86 2.80 9.17
C CYS A 77 6.39 2.72 9.07
N ALA A 78 6.92 2.20 7.97
CA ALA A 78 8.36 2.14 7.75
C ALA A 78 8.98 3.55 7.62
N ARG A 79 8.33 4.47 6.92
CA ARG A 79 8.74 5.87 6.80
C ARG A 79 8.73 6.60 8.14
N MET A 80 7.68 6.41 8.94
CA MET A 80 7.58 6.99 10.29
C MET A 80 8.64 6.41 11.23
N ALA A 81 8.89 5.11 11.17
CA ALA A 81 9.95 4.46 11.94
C ALA A 81 11.33 5.01 11.56
N ARG A 82 11.62 5.13 10.24
CA ARG A 82 12.86 5.74 9.75
C ARG A 82 13.02 7.16 10.27
N ASP A 83 11.96 7.94 10.29
CA ASP A 83 11.98 9.32 10.78
C ASP A 83 12.23 9.38 12.31
N ILE A 84 11.58 8.52 13.11
CA ILE A 84 11.82 8.41 14.57
C ILE A 84 13.29 8.04 14.87
N LEU A 85 13.90 7.19 14.07
CA LEU A 85 15.28 6.79 14.26
C LEU A 85 16.30 7.85 13.78
N GLY A 86 15.88 8.85 13.05
CA GLY A 86 16.77 9.87 12.48
C GLY A 86 17.80 9.26 11.55
N ALA A 87 19.08 9.62 11.72
CA ALA A 87 20.18 9.07 10.92
C ALA A 87 20.33 7.54 11.05
N ASN A 88 20.05 6.98 12.22
CA ASN A 88 20.04 5.54 12.45
C ASN A 88 18.96 4.80 11.64
N GLY A 89 17.90 5.50 11.21
CA GLY A 89 16.86 4.95 10.35
C GLY A 89 17.30 4.68 8.90
N ILE A 90 18.49 5.15 8.51
CA ILE A 90 19.09 4.94 7.18
C ILE A 90 20.20 3.88 7.24
N SER A 91 20.68 3.54 8.43
CA SER A 91 21.71 2.54 8.65
C SER A 91 21.13 1.12 8.56
N ASP A 92 21.90 0.18 7.98
CA ASP A 92 21.57 -1.25 7.93
C ASP A 92 21.65 -1.96 9.30
N GLU A 93 22.22 -1.33 10.31
CA GLU A 93 22.23 -1.81 11.70
C GLU A 93 20.80 -1.90 12.28
N TYR A 94 19.88 -1.15 11.70
CA TYR A 94 18.45 -1.23 12.01
C TYR A 94 17.65 -1.74 10.80
N PRO A 95 16.66 -2.61 11.00
CA PRO A 95 15.95 -3.24 9.87
C PRO A 95 15.01 -2.28 9.10
N VAL A 96 14.91 -1.03 9.53
CA VAL A 96 13.85 -0.09 9.07
C VAL A 96 14.00 0.26 7.59
N ILE A 97 15.20 0.69 7.17
CA ILE A 97 15.45 1.06 5.77
C ILE A 97 15.27 -0.12 4.82
N ARG A 98 15.73 -1.31 5.20
CA ARG A 98 15.54 -2.54 4.43
C ARG A 98 14.07 -2.86 4.22
N HIS A 99 13.26 -2.77 5.27
CA HIS A 99 11.82 -2.97 5.15
C HIS A 99 11.15 -1.91 4.26
N MET A 100 11.59 -0.65 4.35
CA MET A 100 11.06 0.41 3.50
C MET A 100 11.35 0.13 2.01
N LEU A 101 12.59 -0.24 1.66
CA LEU A 101 12.97 -0.58 0.29
C LEU A 101 12.20 -1.81 -0.23
N ASN A 102 12.08 -2.86 0.58
CA ASN A 102 11.30 -4.04 0.22
C ASN A 102 9.82 -3.71 -0.03
N LEU A 103 9.24 -2.81 0.75
CA LEU A 103 7.83 -2.41 0.61
C LEU A 103 7.55 -1.60 -0.66
N GLU A 104 8.53 -0.86 -1.18
CA GLU A 104 8.40 -0.24 -2.51
C GLU A 104 8.28 -1.30 -3.61
N SER A 105 9.02 -2.42 -3.51
CA SER A 105 8.85 -3.57 -4.41
C SER A 105 7.46 -4.19 -4.26
N VAL A 106 6.99 -4.40 -3.02
CA VAL A 106 5.65 -4.96 -2.74
C VAL A 106 4.54 -4.06 -3.30
N LYS A 107 4.71 -2.74 -3.25
CA LYS A 107 3.78 -1.77 -3.84
C LYS A 107 3.66 -1.92 -5.37
N THR A 108 4.72 -2.42 -6.00
CA THR A 108 4.86 -2.45 -7.46
C THR A 108 4.46 -3.79 -8.07
N TYR A 109 4.89 -4.93 -7.50
CA TYR A 109 4.65 -6.25 -8.10
C TYR A 109 3.26 -6.83 -7.77
N GLU A 110 2.86 -7.85 -8.54
CA GLU A 110 1.58 -8.57 -8.40
C GLU A 110 0.35 -7.65 -8.38
N GLY A 111 0.37 -6.70 -9.29
CA GLY A 111 -0.58 -5.60 -9.38
C GLY A 111 -0.07 -4.37 -8.63
N THR A 112 0.18 -3.29 -9.38
CA THR A 112 0.57 -2.01 -8.77
C THR A 112 -0.57 -1.45 -7.92
N HIS A 113 -0.23 -0.52 -7.04
CA HIS A 113 -1.22 0.20 -6.25
C HIS A 113 -2.35 0.80 -7.12
N ASP A 114 -1.98 1.35 -8.28
CA ASP A 114 -2.94 1.95 -9.22
C ASP A 114 -3.87 0.91 -9.85
N ILE A 115 -3.34 -0.25 -10.25
CA ILE A 115 -4.17 -1.35 -10.78
C ILE A 115 -5.18 -1.83 -9.74
N HIS A 116 -4.80 -1.93 -8.47
CA HIS A 116 -5.74 -2.28 -7.40
C HIS A 116 -6.83 -1.21 -7.21
N ASN A 117 -6.49 0.08 -7.35
CA ASN A 117 -7.49 1.16 -7.36
C ASN A 117 -8.50 0.98 -8.48
N LEU A 118 -8.04 0.66 -9.71
CA LEU A 118 -8.93 0.44 -10.85
C LEU A 118 -9.86 -0.76 -10.65
N ILE A 119 -9.35 -1.87 -10.12
CA ILE A 119 -10.16 -3.07 -9.81
C ILE A 119 -11.25 -2.75 -8.78
N ILE A 120 -10.91 -1.99 -7.74
CA ILE A 120 -11.87 -1.58 -6.71
C ILE A 120 -12.89 -0.61 -7.30
N GLY A 121 -12.44 0.37 -8.08
CA GLY A 121 -13.28 1.35 -8.76
C GLY A 121 -14.31 0.69 -9.67
N GLU A 122 -13.90 -0.27 -10.48
CA GLU A 122 -14.80 -1.08 -11.31
C GLU A 122 -15.83 -1.85 -10.48
N ALA A 123 -15.39 -2.49 -9.39
CA ALA A 123 -16.29 -3.25 -8.52
C ALA A 123 -17.36 -2.38 -7.84
N VAL A 124 -17.05 -1.10 -7.59
CA VAL A 124 -17.97 -0.13 -6.97
C VAL A 124 -18.92 0.50 -7.99
N THR A 125 -18.41 0.84 -9.17
CA THR A 125 -19.15 1.60 -10.19
C THR A 125 -19.82 0.71 -11.26
N GLY A 126 -19.30 -0.51 -11.44
CA GLY A 126 -19.67 -1.38 -12.56
C GLY A 126 -19.05 -0.95 -13.91
N ILE A 127 -18.14 0.07 -13.91
CA ILE A 127 -17.54 0.64 -15.13
C ILE A 127 -16.02 0.51 -15.05
N PRO A 128 -15.37 -0.25 -15.98
CA PRO A 128 -13.92 -0.37 -16.01
C PRO A 128 -13.26 0.94 -16.47
N ALA A 129 -12.34 1.48 -15.67
CA ALA A 129 -11.67 2.75 -15.98
C ALA A 129 -10.53 2.61 -16.99
N TYR A 130 -9.88 1.44 -17.04
CA TYR A 130 -8.74 1.17 -17.94
C TYR A 130 -9.13 0.56 -19.30
N ASN A 131 -10.37 0.09 -19.40
CA ASN A 131 -10.95 -0.44 -20.63
C ASN A 131 -12.41 0.05 -20.73
N PRO A 132 -12.63 1.37 -20.80
CA PRO A 132 -13.98 1.91 -20.88
C PRO A 132 -14.65 1.41 -22.16
N PRO A 133 -15.97 1.17 -22.16
CA PRO A 133 -16.69 0.85 -23.37
C PRO A 133 -16.44 1.96 -24.39
N MET A 134 -15.99 1.59 -25.58
CA MET A 134 -15.77 2.54 -26.66
C MET A 134 -17.13 3.15 -27.07
N SER A 135 -17.16 4.44 -27.33
CA SER A 135 -18.33 5.04 -27.98
C SER A 135 -18.56 4.38 -29.35
N ALA A 136 -19.80 4.28 -29.80
CA ALA A 136 -20.13 3.70 -31.09
C ALA A 136 -19.31 4.34 -32.26
N GLN A 137 -18.97 5.62 -32.13
CA GLN A 137 -18.14 6.34 -33.08
C GLN A 137 -16.68 5.87 -33.02
N ALA A 138 -16.11 5.68 -31.82
CA ALA A 138 -14.75 5.19 -31.65
C ALA A 138 -14.59 3.71 -32.08
N GLU A 139 -15.64 2.89 -31.90
CA GLU A 139 -15.67 1.51 -32.41
C GLU A 139 -15.64 1.49 -33.95
N LYS A 140 -16.41 2.37 -34.60
CA LYS A 140 -16.43 2.51 -36.03
C LYS A 140 -15.07 2.94 -36.59
N GLU A 141 -14.46 3.97 -36.03
CA GLU A 141 -13.13 4.47 -36.40
C GLU A 141 -12.03 3.41 -36.20
N ALA A 142 -12.09 2.64 -35.08
CA ALA A 142 -11.16 1.55 -34.84
C ALA A 142 -11.31 0.39 -35.84
N SER A 143 -12.56 0.08 -36.24
CA SER A 143 -12.86 -0.92 -37.26
C SER A 143 -12.35 -0.50 -38.62
N GLU A 144 -12.57 0.76 -39.02
CA GLU A 144 -12.09 1.34 -40.26
C GLU A 144 -10.55 1.35 -40.36
N ARG A 145 -9.85 1.71 -39.26
CA ARG A 145 -8.39 1.62 -39.17
C ARG A 145 -7.86 0.21 -39.35
N ARG A 146 -8.45 -0.78 -38.68
CA ARG A 146 -8.05 -2.19 -38.82
C ARG A 146 -8.25 -2.70 -40.22
N ALA A 147 -9.34 -2.31 -40.88
CA ALA A 147 -9.61 -2.66 -42.30
C ALA A 147 -8.58 -2.04 -43.22
N ALA A 148 -8.21 -0.77 -43.05
CA ALA A 148 -7.19 -0.09 -43.81
C ALA A 148 -5.80 -0.70 -43.66
N GLU A 149 -5.41 -1.04 -42.42
CA GLU A 149 -4.13 -1.72 -42.13
C GLU A 149 -4.05 -3.13 -42.77
N ALA A 150 -5.17 -3.86 -42.77
CA ALA A 150 -5.24 -5.17 -43.41
C ALA A 150 -5.16 -5.10 -44.95
N ALA A 151 -5.67 -4.03 -45.55
CA ALA A 151 -5.58 -3.79 -47.00
C ALA A 151 -4.16 -3.42 -47.44
N THR A 152 -3.39 -2.75 -46.58
CA THR A 152 -2.01 -2.30 -46.91
C THR A 152 -0.97 -3.43 -46.76
N LYS A 153 -1.32 -4.54 -46.10
CA LYS A 153 -0.46 -5.73 -45.92
C LYS A 153 -0.62 -6.82 -46.98
N LYS A 154 -1.45 -6.58 -47.96
CA LYS A 154 -1.61 -7.43 -49.18
C LYS A 154 -0.89 -6.82 -50.38
#